data_80cca3ca020481b89a969077b6b5709f
#
_entry.id   80cca3ca020481b89a969077b6b5709f
#
_cell.length_a   1.000
_cell.length_b   1.000
_cell.length_c   1.000
_cell.angle_alpha   90.00
_cell.angle_beta   90.00
_cell.angle_gamma   90.00
#
_symmetry.space_group_name_H-M   'P 1'
#
loop_
_entity.id
_entity.type
_entity.pdbx_description
1 polymer ?
#
loop_
_entity_poly.entity_id
_entity_poly.type
_entity_poly.pdbx_seq_one_letter_code
_entity_poly.pdbx_strand_id
1 'polypeptide(L)'
;MINNSRHCSYGYDQRVEVFGSKGMVISGNRRDNASEKFLGSKTAIKRPLLNFFIDRYEKAYQLQLDDLVYLVQKRKNPRASFEEGRKAIIIANAAYKSLKFNKVVKINF
;
A
#
# COMPACT_ATOMS: atom_id res chain seq x y z
N MET A 1 7.29 3.70 -11.53
CA MET A 1 6.61 2.63 -12.31
C MET A 1 5.50 2.04 -11.44
N ILE A 2 4.32 1.78 -12.00
CA ILE A 2 3.20 1.15 -11.32
C ILE A 2 2.91 -0.18 -12.00
N ASN A 3 2.96 -1.27 -11.24
CA ASN A 3 2.55 -2.60 -11.68
C ASN A 3 1.31 -3.01 -10.90
N ASN A 4 0.31 -3.52 -11.59
CA ASN A 4 -0.94 -3.93 -10.98
C ASN A 4 -1.46 -5.22 -11.63
N SER A 5 -1.93 -6.15 -10.80
CA SER A 5 -2.62 -7.36 -11.23
C SER A 5 -3.70 -7.73 -10.23
N ARG A 6 -4.81 -8.25 -10.69
CA ARG A 6 -5.85 -8.79 -9.81
C ARG A 6 -5.61 -10.26 -9.42
N HIS A 7 -4.59 -10.88 -10.01
CA HIS A 7 -4.20 -12.25 -9.70
C HIS A 7 -2.81 -12.29 -9.11
N CYS A 8 -2.71 -12.82 -7.89
CA CYS A 8 -1.44 -13.08 -7.22
C CYS A 8 -1.51 -14.46 -6.56
N SER A 9 -0.76 -15.41 -7.08
CA SER A 9 -0.80 -16.81 -6.66
C SER A 9 -0.16 -17.07 -5.28
N TYR A 10 0.60 -16.12 -4.76
CA TYR A 10 1.36 -16.27 -3.50
C TYR A 10 0.83 -15.39 -2.35
N GLY A 11 -0.36 -14.83 -2.48
CA GLY A 11 -1.04 -14.02 -1.47
C GLY A 11 -1.28 -12.58 -1.88
N TYR A 12 -1.70 -11.74 -0.93
CA TYR A 12 -2.01 -10.33 -1.18
C TYR A 12 -0.71 -9.51 -1.25
N ASP A 13 -0.29 -9.19 -2.47
CA ASP A 13 0.94 -8.44 -2.74
C ASP A 13 0.65 -6.95 -2.93
N GLN A 14 1.12 -6.14 -1.99
CA GLN A 14 1.09 -4.68 -2.09
C GLN A 14 2.36 -4.09 -1.49
N ARG A 15 3.20 -3.57 -2.36
CA ARG A 15 4.49 -3.00 -2.00
C ARG A 15 4.64 -1.60 -2.59
N VAL A 16 5.26 -0.72 -1.83
CA VAL A 16 5.64 0.61 -2.30
C VAL A 16 7.10 0.83 -1.92
N GLU A 17 7.88 1.27 -2.89
CA GLU A 17 9.25 1.70 -2.68
C GLU A 17 9.42 3.13 -3.17
N VAL A 18 9.99 3.98 -2.33
CA VAL A 18 10.30 5.37 -2.67
C VAL A 18 11.78 5.59 -2.40
N PHE A 19 12.52 5.83 -3.46
CA PHE A 19 13.96 6.16 -3.42
C PHE A 19 14.15 7.65 -3.63
N GLY A 20 15.00 8.28 -2.82
CA GLY A 20 15.32 9.70 -2.92
C GLY A 20 16.75 10.00 -2.50
N SER A 21 17.19 11.25 -2.71
CA SER A 21 18.57 11.70 -2.40
C SER A 21 18.95 11.56 -0.93
N LYS A 22 17.98 11.48 -0.02
CA LYS A 22 18.22 11.36 1.44
C LYS A 22 17.98 9.94 1.98
N GLY A 23 17.68 8.97 1.11
CA GLY A 23 17.43 7.59 1.52
C GLY A 23 16.27 6.95 0.79
N MET A 24 15.84 5.80 1.31
CA MET A 24 14.79 4.98 0.74
C MET A 24 13.79 4.57 1.80
N VAL A 25 12.52 4.53 1.43
CA VAL A 25 11.43 3.97 2.25
C VAL A 25 10.77 2.83 1.49
N ILE A 26 10.58 1.71 2.16
CA ILE A 26 9.89 0.54 1.62
C ILE A 26 8.73 0.17 2.54
N SER A 27 7.53 0.06 1.96
CA SER A 27 6.40 -0.63 2.58
C SER A 27 6.27 -2.00 1.94
N GLY A 28 6.65 -3.04 2.69
CA GLY A 28 6.65 -4.42 2.21
C GLY A 28 5.34 -5.17 2.47
N ASN A 29 5.32 -6.42 2.04
CA ASN A 29 4.20 -7.33 2.30
C ASN A 29 4.17 -7.79 3.76
N ARG A 30 2.97 -8.08 4.25
CA ARG A 30 2.74 -8.56 5.61
C ARG A 30 2.60 -10.07 5.66
N ARG A 31 3.06 -10.64 6.77
CA ARG A 31 2.91 -12.04 7.17
C ARG A 31 2.36 -12.06 8.59
N ASP A 32 1.85 -13.21 9.03
CA ASP A 32 1.34 -13.38 10.42
C ASP A 32 2.43 -13.07 11.45
N ASN A 33 3.67 -13.45 11.15
CA ASN A 33 4.81 -13.20 12.02
C ASN A 33 6.11 -13.14 11.21
N ALA A 34 7.18 -12.74 11.87
CA ALA A 34 8.51 -12.60 11.29
C ALA A 34 9.38 -13.88 11.40
N SER A 35 8.82 -15.02 11.83
CA SER A 35 9.61 -16.24 12.02
C SER A 35 10.15 -16.79 10.70
N GLU A 36 11.37 -17.29 10.75
CA GLU A 36 12.04 -17.97 9.66
C GLU A 36 12.43 -19.37 10.11
N LYS A 37 12.37 -20.37 9.24
CA LYS A 37 12.77 -21.74 9.49
C LYS A 37 14.03 -22.06 8.70
N PHE A 38 14.94 -22.77 9.35
CA PHE A 38 16.17 -23.29 8.76
C PHE A 38 16.16 -24.81 8.96
N LEU A 39 16.05 -25.59 7.89
CA LEU A 39 15.86 -27.04 7.91
C LEU A 39 16.77 -27.70 6.86
N GLY A 40 17.86 -28.30 7.30
CA GLY A 40 18.82 -28.96 6.39
C GLY A 40 19.30 -27.99 5.30
N SER A 41 19.03 -28.30 4.04
CA SER A 41 19.40 -27.45 2.89
C SER A 41 18.44 -26.29 2.61
N LYS A 42 17.35 -26.19 3.36
CA LYS A 42 16.34 -25.15 3.19
C LYS A 42 16.52 -24.08 4.25
N THR A 43 16.85 -22.87 3.82
CA THR A 43 17.12 -21.73 4.71
C THR A 43 16.13 -20.59 4.46
N ALA A 44 15.89 -19.79 5.51
CA ALA A 44 15.05 -18.58 5.45
C ALA A 44 13.62 -18.82 4.92
N ILE A 45 13.02 -19.98 5.24
CA ILE A 45 11.63 -20.28 4.87
C ILE A 45 10.71 -19.44 5.75
N LYS A 46 9.96 -18.57 5.15
CA LYS A 46 9.02 -17.65 5.82
C LYS A 46 7.59 -18.17 5.75
N ARG A 47 6.76 -17.69 6.68
CA ARG A 47 5.31 -17.89 6.58
C ARG A 47 4.78 -17.30 5.29
N PRO A 48 3.69 -17.84 4.69
CA PRO A 48 3.03 -17.23 3.55
C PRO A 48 2.65 -15.77 3.80
N LEU A 49 2.46 -15.01 2.73
CA LEU A 49 1.85 -13.68 2.84
C LEU A 49 0.42 -13.81 3.33
N LEU A 50 -0.11 -12.77 3.98
CA LEU A 50 -1.54 -12.67 4.24
C LEU A 50 -2.30 -12.80 2.91
N ASN A 51 -3.37 -13.58 2.91
CA ASN A 51 -4.01 -13.98 1.67
C ASN A 51 -4.99 -12.95 1.13
N PHE A 52 -5.59 -12.15 2.02
CA PHE A 52 -6.68 -11.25 1.64
C PHE A 52 -6.52 -9.85 2.22
N PHE A 53 -7.18 -8.87 1.61
CA PHE A 53 -7.04 -7.46 2.01
C PHE A 53 -7.59 -7.20 3.42
N ILE A 54 -8.63 -7.93 3.85
CA ILE A 54 -9.18 -7.77 5.20
C ILE A 54 -8.11 -8.07 6.25
N ASP A 55 -7.43 -9.22 6.13
CA ASP A 55 -6.37 -9.62 7.06
C ASP A 55 -5.23 -8.59 7.07
N ARG A 56 -4.89 -8.06 5.89
CA ARG A 56 -3.84 -7.06 5.77
C ARG A 56 -4.19 -5.73 6.40
N TYR A 57 -5.44 -5.30 6.27
CA TYR A 57 -5.89 -3.95 6.64
C TYR A 57 -6.75 -3.89 7.89
N GLU A 58 -6.96 -4.99 8.61
CA GLU A 58 -7.76 -5.03 9.82
C GLU A 58 -7.40 -3.87 10.78
N LYS A 59 -6.12 -3.73 11.10
CA LYS A 59 -5.65 -2.65 11.98
C LYS A 59 -5.85 -1.25 11.35
N ALA A 60 -5.76 -1.12 10.05
CA ALA A 60 -5.99 0.16 9.36
C ALA A 60 -7.46 0.58 9.45
N TYR A 61 -8.40 -0.34 9.31
CA TYR A 61 -9.84 -0.07 9.48
C TYR A 61 -10.18 0.31 10.91
N GLN A 62 -9.63 -0.38 11.91
CA GLN A 62 -9.80 -0.01 13.32
C GLN A 62 -9.30 1.41 13.57
N LEU A 63 -8.07 1.73 13.15
CA LEU A 63 -7.49 3.06 13.32
C LEU A 63 -8.26 4.15 12.58
N GLN A 64 -8.85 3.84 11.43
CA GLN A 64 -9.69 4.78 10.69
C GLN A 64 -10.95 5.15 11.47
N LEU A 65 -11.59 4.17 12.12
CA LEU A 65 -12.77 4.42 12.96
C LEU A 65 -12.40 5.22 14.22
N ASP A 66 -11.30 4.85 14.88
CA ASP A 66 -10.81 5.57 16.05
C ASP A 66 -10.48 7.03 15.71
N ASP A 67 -9.82 7.26 14.55
CA ASP A 67 -9.50 8.61 14.07
C ASP A 67 -10.78 9.40 13.75
N LEU A 68 -11.77 8.79 13.10
CA LEU A 68 -13.05 9.43 12.84
C LEU A 68 -13.73 9.92 14.12
N VAL A 69 -13.81 9.06 15.14
CA VAL A 69 -14.39 9.41 16.45
C VAL A 69 -13.61 10.57 17.08
N TYR A 70 -12.29 10.50 17.09
CA TYR A 70 -11.43 11.56 17.60
C TYR A 70 -11.64 12.89 16.86
N LEU A 71 -11.68 12.87 15.54
CA LEU A 71 -11.87 14.08 14.71
C LEU A 71 -13.22 14.75 14.98
N VAL A 72 -14.30 13.95 15.09
CA VAL A 72 -15.64 14.45 15.42
C VAL A 72 -15.65 15.08 16.82
N GLN A 73 -15.12 14.39 17.83
CA GLN A 73 -15.06 14.88 19.20
C GLN A 73 -14.23 16.17 19.34
N LYS A 74 -13.13 16.25 18.61
CA LYS A 74 -12.20 17.39 18.69
C LYS A 74 -12.46 18.47 17.64
N ARG A 75 -13.46 18.29 16.78
CA ARG A 75 -13.79 19.21 15.66
C ARG A 75 -12.55 19.52 14.80
N LYS A 76 -11.76 18.50 14.48
CA LYS A 76 -10.56 18.63 13.66
C LYS A 76 -10.80 18.16 12.24
N ASN A 77 -10.05 18.70 11.31
CA ASN A 77 -10.05 18.25 9.93
C ASN A 77 -9.28 16.92 9.78
N PRO A 78 -9.73 16.00 8.92
CA PRO A 78 -9.04 14.75 8.65
C PRO A 78 -7.68 15.01 7.97
N ARG A 79 -6.70 14.15 8.26
CA ARG A 79 -5.39 14.17 7.59
C ARG A 79 -5.49 13.81 6.11
N ALA A 80 -6.34 12.83 5.80
CA ALA A 80 -6.70 12.46 4.43
C ALA A 80 -8.04 13.11 4.09
N SER A 81 -7.99 14.31 3.56
CA SER A 81 -9.16 15.11 3.18
C SER A 81 -9.64 14.78 1.76
N PHE A 82 -10.70 15.45 1.32
CA PHE A 82 -11.18 15.39 -0.07
C PHE A 82 -10.06 15.69 -1.07
N GLU A 83 -9.16 16.63 -0.75
CA GLU A 83 -8.08 17.03 -1.64
C GLU A 83 -7.07 15.92 -1.87
N GLU A 84 -6.71 15.16 -0.83
CA GLU A 84 -5.83 13.99 -0.98
C GLU A 84 -6.50 12.89 -1.81
N GLY A 85 -7.80 12.69 -1.64
CA GLY A 85 -8.59 11.80 -2.49
C GLY A 85 -8.60 12.23 -3.95
N ARG A 86 -8.78 13.53 -4.21
CA ARG A 86 -8.71 14.11 -5.56
C ARG A 86 -7.35 13.89 -6.20
N LYS A 87 -6.25 14.13 -5.46
CA LYS A 87 -4.89 13.87 -5.95
C LYS A 87 -4.66 12.40 -6.31
N ALA A 88 -5.15 11.48 -5.49
CA ALA A 88 -5.05 10.05 -5.79
C ALA A 88 -5.74 9.68 -7.12
N ILE A 89 -6.91 10.24 -7.40
CA ILE A 89 -7.62 10.03 -8.68
C ILE A 89 -6.85 10.62 -9.85
N ILE A 90 -6.25 11.81 -9.69
CA ILE A 90 -5.41 12.43 -10.73
C ILE A 90 -4.24 11.52 -11.08
N ILE A 91 -3.55 10.95 -10.07
CA ILE A 91 -2.45 9.99 -10.27
C ILE A 91 -2.95 8.74 -11.02
N ALA A 92 -4.06 8.16 -10.59
CA ALA A 92 -4.64 6.99 -11.25
C ALA A 92 -4.98 7.26 -12.73
N ASN A 93 -5.60 8.39 -13.02
CA ASN A 93 -5.92 8.81 -14.39
C ASN A 93 -4.66 9.05 -15.24
N ALA A 94 -3.59 9.61 -14.65
CA ALA A 94 -2.31 9.76 -15.32
C ALA A 94 -1.67 8.40 -15.64
N ALA A 95 -1.76 7.43 -14.73
CA ALA A 95 -1.30 6.06 -14.94
C ALA A 95 -2.05 5.39 -16.11
N TYR A 96 -3.38 5.52 -16.17
CA TYR A 96 -4.19 5.04 -17.30
C TYR A 96 -3.79 5.69 -18.64
N LYS A 97 -3.57 7.01 -18.64
CA LYS A 97 -3.09 7.71 -19.85
C LYS A 97 -1.70 7.23 -20.27
N SER A 98 -0.79 7.04 -19.32
CA SER A 98 0.54 6.51 -19.57
C SER A 98 0.49 5.12 -20.19
N LEU A 99 -0.34 4.24 -19.65
CA LEU A 99 -0.56 2.89 -20.18
C LEU A 99 -1.14 2.94 -21.61
N LYS A 100 -2.22 3.73 -21.81
CA LYS A 100 -2.92 3.82 -23.11
C LYS A 100 -2.03 4.37 -24.23
N PHE A 101 -1.19 5.34 -23.94
CA PHE A 101 -0.37 6.03 -24.92
C PHE A 101 1.10 5.59 -24.93
N ASN A 102 1.46 4.66 -24.05
CA ASN A 102 2.83 4.15 -23.86
C ASN A 102 3.87 5.27 -23.71
N LYS A 103 3.57 6.28 -22.92
CA LYS A 103 4.43 7.44 -22.69
C LYS A 103 4.38 7.95 -21.26
N VAL A 104 5.41 8.69 -20.87
CA VAL A 104 5.44 9.42 -19.61
C VAL A 104 4.35 10.50 -19.61
N VAL A 105 3.59 10.61 -18.54
CA VAL A 105 2.55 11.62 -18.33
C VAL A 105 2.94 12.50 -17.17
N LYS A 106 3.05 13.81 -17.41
CA LYS A 106 3.28 14.80 -16.35
C LYS A 106 1.99 14.94 -15.52
N ILE A 107 2.15 14.94 -14.19
CA ILE A 107 1.04 15.13 -13.25
C ILE A 107 1.06 16.57 -12.77
N ASN A 108 -0.08 17.24 -12.86
CA ASN A 108 -0.32 18.56 -12.28
C ASN A 108 -1.45 18.43 -11.26
N PHE A 109 -1.23 18.90 -10.04
CA PHE A 109 -2.21 18.91 -8.95
C PHE A 109 -2.99 20.23 -8.88
#